data_ab9a3762105ecb9deb85256e3b1a9b65
#
_entry.id   ab9a3762105ecb9deb85256e3b1a9b65
#
_cell.length_a   1.000
_cell.length_b   1.000
_cell.length_c   1.000
_cell.angle_alpha   90.00
_cell.angle_beta   90.00
_cell.angle_gamma   90.00
#
_symmetry.space_group_name_H-M   'P 1'
#
loop_
_entity.id
_entity.type
_entity.pdbx_description
1 polymer ?
#
loop_
_entity_poly.entity_id
_entity_poly.type
_entity_poly.pdbx_seq_one_letter_code
_entity_poly.pdbx_strand_id
1 'polypeptide(L)'
;MTAFVVRRLAFACVTLVAVLSLVFVLVRIVPGDPAQLILGDQASREAIESLRHRLGLDLPIGEQYAVFLAGALRGDWGVSMVTGQPVIGEVLRVLPWTIELTVVSLILGILVGVPGGVYAALHRNRVVDYAVRISSLLGLSFPPFVAAIILLLVFAIALPWFPVISARSGSLAAWYQSITLPALSLGLITAAYITRVTRSAMLEVLSEDYVRTARAKGVPWNAVVWRHALRNALIPIITVVGLYLGILIGNSVLTEIVFSRPGLGKLLIGALNQRDYPMLQGMMVIYTLVVVLVNLLTDLTYGFVDPRVKLK
;
A
#
# COMPACT_ATOMS: atom_id res chain seq x y z
N MET A 1 -22.57 -15.78 -4.27
CA MET A 1 -21.57 -15.29 -3.30
C MET A 1 -20.48 -16.33 -3.02
N THR A 2 -20.82 -17.54 -2.61
CA THR A 2 -19.83 -18.60 -2.31
C THR A 2 -18.88 -18.90 -3.48
N ALA A 3 -19.40 -19.11 -4.70
CA ALA A 3 -18.55 -19.37 -5.88
C ALA A 3 -17.59 -18.22 -6.21
N PHE A 4 -18.01 -16.98 -6.04
CA PHE A 4 -17.16 -15.80 -6.22
C PHE A 4 -16.01 -15.77 -5.19
N VAL A 5 -16.33 -15.98 -3.92
CA VAL A 5 -15.32 -15.98 -2.85
C VAL A 5 -14.33 -17.12 -3.07
N VAL A 6 -14.80 -18.33 -3.42
CA VAL A 6 -13.94 -19.49 -3.71
C VAL A 6 -13.02 -19.20 -4.91
N ARG A 7 -13.55 -18.64 -5.98
CA ARG A 7 -12.76 -18.27 -7.16
C ARG A 7 -11.70 -17.22 -6.82
N ARG A 8 -12.04 -16.21 -6.01
CA ARG A 8 -11.10 -15.16 -5.57
C ARG A 8 -10.00 -15.73 -4.65
N LEU A 9 -10.37 -16.61 -3.73
CA LEU A 9 -9.40 -17.32 -2.89
C LEU A 9 -8.47 -18.19 -3.73
N ALA A 10 -8.99 -18.90 -4.74
CA ALA A 10 -8.16 -19.69 -5.65
C ALA A 10 -7.16 -18.81 -6.41
N PHE A 11 -7.60 -17.66 -6.97
CA PHE A 11 -6.68 -16.70 -7.59
C PHE A 11 -5.66 -16.13 -6.60
N ALA A 12 -6.07 -15.83 -5.37
CA ALA A 12 -5.17 -15.37 -4.31
C ALA A 12 -4.08 -16.42 -4.01
N CYS A 13 -4.46 -17.70 -3.90
CA CYS A 13 -3.49 -18.79 -3.71
C CYS A 13 -2.53 -18.91 -4.89
N VAL A 14 -3.03 -18.86 -6.12
CA VAL A 14 -2.17 -18.91 -7.33
C VAL A 14 -1.20 -17.72 -7.35
N THR A 15 -1.68 -16.51 -7.05
CA THR A 15 -0.83 -15.31 -6.98
C THR A 15 0.24 -15.46 -5.89
N LEU A 16 -0.15 -15.95 -4.72
CA LEU A 16 0.78 -16.17 -3.61
C LEU A 16 1.88 -17.16 -4.01
N VAL A 17 1.52 -18.32 -4.57
CA VAL A 17 2.48 -19.33 -5.03
C VAL A 17 3.39 -18.76 -6.12
N ALA A 18 2.84 -18.02 -7.08
CA ALA A 18 3.63 -17.39 -8.15
C ALA A 18 4.65 -16.38 -7.59
N VAL A 19 4.25 -15.54 -6.64
CA VAL A 19 5.17 -14.58 -6.02
C VAL A 19 6.21 -15.29 -5.14
N LEU A 20 5.82 -16.27 -4.35
CA LEU A 20 6.76 -17.09 -3.58
C LEU A 20 7.81 -17.75 -4.48
N SER A 21 7.37 -18.33 -5.61
CA SER A 21 8.27 -18.92 -6.60
C SER A 21 9.23 -17.89 -7.20
N LEU A 22 8.70 -16.71 -7.56
CA LEU A 22 9.51 -15.60 -8.09
C LEU A 22 10.57 -15.16 -7.08
N VAL A 23 10.17 -14.95 -5.82
CA VAL A 23 11.07 -14.55 -4.72
C VAL A 23 12.15 -15.61 -4.49
N PHE A 24 11.77 -16.90 -4.47
CA PHE A 24 12.70 -18.00 -4.35
C PHE A 24 13.76 -17.97 -5.46
N VAL A 25 13.32 -17.78 -6.71
CA VAL A 25 14.21 -17.70 -7.88
C VAL A 25 15.10 -16.47 -7.83
N LEU A 26 14.53 -15.29 -7.55
CA LEU A 26 15.28 -14.03 -7.48
C LEU A 26 16.42 -14.08 -6.48
N VAL A 27 16.17 -14.61 -5.27
CA VAL A 27 17.19 -14.70 -4.23
C VAL A 27 18.34 -15.63 -4.63
N ARG A 28 18.08 -16.61 -5.51
CA ARG A 28 19.10 -17.57 -5.99
C ARG A 28 19.83 -17.15 -7.25
N ILE A 29 19.26 -16.23 -8.03
CA ILE A 29 19.93 -15.62 -9.20
C ILE A 29 20.92 -14.54 -8.78
N VAL A 30 20.73 -13.92 -7.62
CA VAL A 30 21.68 -12.90 -7.11
C VAL A 30 23.06 -13.54 -6.92
N PRO A 31 24.11 -13.02 -7.58
CA PRO A 31 25.44 -13.58 -7.48
C PRO A 31 25.99 -13.44 -6.06
N GLY A 32 26.49 -14.56 -5.52
CA GLY A 32 27.10 -14.67 -4.20
C GLY A 32 26.58 -15.90 -3.45
N ASP A 33 27.45 -16.52 -2.69
CA ASP A 33 27.08 -17.61 -1.78
C ASP A 33 26.49 -17.00 -0.50
N PRO A 34 25.21 -17.26 -0.16
CA PRO A 34 24.62 -16.74 1.07
C PRO A 34 25.45 -17.09 2.32
N ALA A 35 26.01 -18.28 2.40
CA ALA A 35 26.83 -18.71 3.54
C ALA A 35 28.13 -17.90 3.65
N GLN A 36 28.77 -17.60 2.51
CA GLN A 36 29.98 -16.77 2.49
C GLN A 36 29.66 -15.31 2.82
N LEU A 37 28.52 -14.80 2.34
CA LEU A 37 28.09 -13.43 2.64
C LEU A 37 27.75 -13.21 4.13
N ILE A 38 27.23 -14.22 4.81
CA ILE A 38 26.93 -14.19 6.25
C ILE A 38 28.21 -14.19 7.08
N LEU A 39 29.13 -15.11 6.75
CA LEU A 39 30.33 -15.31 7.55
C LEU A 39 31.47 -14.34 7.20
N GLY A 40 31.34 -13.65 6.05
CA GLY A 40 32.37 -12.73 5.55
C GLY A 40 33.54 -13.45 4.85
N ASP A 41 34.35 -12.67 4.16
CA ASP A 41 35.45 -13.18 3.31
C ASP A 41 36.58 -13.87 4.08
N GLN A 42 36.64 -13.68 5.40
CA GLN A 42 37.67 -14.29 6.27
C GLN A 42 37.24 -15.61 6.95
N ALA A 43 36.05 -16.09 6.66
CA ALA A 43 35.57 -17.33 7.25
C ALA A 43 36.32 -18.56 6.72
N SER A 44 36.53 -19.56 7.60
CA SER A 44 37.12 -20.82 7.17
C SER A 44 36.17 -21.57 6.22
N ARG A 45 36.73 -22.36 5.29
CA ARG A 45 35.92 -23.18 4.38
C ARG A 45 34.99 -24.12 5.12
N GLU A 46 35.41 -24.68 6.23
CA GLU A 46 34.63 -25.58 7.09
C GLU A 46 33.43 -24.89 7.71
N ALA A 47 33.59 -23.61 8.14
CA ALA A 47 32.49 -22.83 8.66
C ALA A 47 31.45 -22.52 7.57
N ILE A 48 31.92 -22.17 6.36
CA ILE A 48 31.05 -21.92 5.20
C ILE A 48 30.27 -23.19 4.82
N GLU A 49 30.92 -24.32 4.71
CA GLU A 49 30.27 -25.62 4.40
C GLU A 49 29.28 -26.03 5.48
N SER A 50 29.62 -25.89 6.75
CA SER A 50 28.70 -26.16 7.87
C SER A 50 27.46 -25.29 7.82
N LEU A 51 27.63 -24.01 7.47
CA LEU A 51 26.50 -23.08 7.34
C LEU A 51 25.66 -23.40 6.09
N ARG A 52 26.29 -23.75 4.95
CA ARG A 52 25.59 -24.21 3.75
C ARG A 52 24.68 -25.40 4.04
N HIS A 53 25.22 -26.38 4.76
CA HIS A 53 24.44 -27.57 5.15
C HIS A 53 23.27 -27.20 6.07
N ARG A 54 23.49 -26.32 7.07
CA ARG A 54 22.41 -25.87 7.96
C ARG A 54 21.32 -25.08 7.23
N LEU A 55 21.68 -24.33 6.19
CA LEU A 55 20.74 -23.58 5.38
C LEU A 55 20.11 -24.42 4.25
N GLY A 56 20.52 -25.70 4.10
CA GLY A 56 20.05 -26.57 3.04
C GLY A 56 20.42 -26.12 1.63
N LEU A 57 21.50 -25.34 1.49
CA LEU A 57 21.96 -24.81 0.20
C LEU A 57 22.69 -25.88 -0.64
N ASP A 58 23.05 -26.96 -0.05
CA ASP A 58 23.63 -28.17 -0.66
C ASP A 58 22.58 -29.11 -1.27
N LEU A 59 21.30 -28.95 -0.93
CA LEU A 59 20.21 -29.73 -1.48
C LEU A 59 19.94 -29.38 -2.96
N PRO A 60 19.38 -30.31 -3.75
CA PRO A 60 18.86 -29.96 -5.09
C PRO A 60 17.85 -28.82 -5.04
N ILE A 61 17.85 -27.95 -6.06
CA ILE A 61 16.99 -26.76 -6.11
C ILE A 61 15.50 -27.09 -5.89
N GLY A 62 15.03 -28.22 -6.42
CA GLY A 62 13.64 -28.66 -6.22
C GLY A 62 13.31 -28.98 -4.76
N GLU A 63 14.24 -29.58 -4.02
CA GLU A 63 14.08 -29.86 -2.59
C GLU A 63 14.13 -28.57 -1.76
N GLN A 64 15.06 -27.66 -2.07
CA GLN A 64 15.10 -26.33 -1.45
C GLN A 64 13.78 -25.56 -1.65
N TYR A 65 13.20 -25.64 -2.84
CA TYR A 65 11.93 -25.02 -3.13
C TYR A 65 10.77 -25.65 -2.35
N ALA A 66 10.74 -26.96 -2.24
CA ALA A 66 9.73 -27.69 -1.47
C ALA A 66 9.82 -27.34 0.03
N VAL A 67 11.04 -27.29 0.59
CA VAL A 67 11.29 -26.87 1.99
C VAL A 67 10.85 -25.42 2.21
N PHE A 68 11.19 -24.51 1.28
CA PHE A 68 10.79 -23.11 1.35
C PHE A 68 9.26 -22.95 1.33
N LEU A 69 8.55 -23.63 0.42
CA LEU A 69 7.08 -23.58 0.37
C LEU A 69 6.44 -24.18 1.62
N ALA A 70 6.95 -25.31 2.10
CA ALA A 70 6.46 -25.93 3.32
C ALA A 70 6.68 -25.06 4.55
N GLY A 71 7.82 -24.38 4.66
CA GLY A 71 8.12 -23.40 5.68
C GLY A 71 7.16 -22.20 5.61
N ALA A 72 6.96 -21.63 4.42
CA ALA A 72 6.05 -20.51 4.20
C ALA A 72 4.60 -20.85 4.64
N LEU A 73 4.13 -22.07 4.35
CA LEU A 73 2.79 -22.52 4.75
C LEU A 73 2.66 -22.75 6.27
N ARG A 74 3.75 -23.08 6.95
CA ARG A 74 3.79 -23.25 8.42
C ARG A 74 4.01 -21.94 9.17
N GLY A 75 4.26 -20.83 8.45
CA GLY A 75 4.63 -19.53 9.04
C GLY A 75 6.07 -19.48 9.53
N ASP A 76 6.89 -20.45 9.16
CA ASP A 76 8.33 -20.47 9.42
C ASP A 76 9.05 -19.84 8.20
N TRP A 77 9.45 -18.58 8.37
CA TRP A 77 10.16 -17.82 7.34
C TRP A 77 11.64 -17.65 7.67
N GLY A 78 12.11 -18.48 8.57
CA GLY A 78 13.51 -18.51 8.98
C GLY A 78 13.86 -17.41 9.99
N VAL A 79 15.16 -17.23 10.14
CA VAL A 79 15.79 -16.31 11.09
C VAL A 79 16.59 -15.29 10.29
N SER A 80 16.48 -14.01 10.65
CA SER A 80 17.30 -12.93 10.10
C SER A 80 18.79 -13.26 10.28
N MET A 81 19.54 -13.14 9.22
CA MET A 81 21.00 -13.37 9.24
C MET A 81 21.76 -12.30 10.00
N VAL A 82 21.14 -11.11 10.12
CA VAL A 82 21.75 -9.94 10.75
C VAL A 82 21.42 -9.85 12.23
N THR A 83 20.12 -10.02 12.56
CA THR A 83 19.64 -9.82 13.94
C THR A 83 19.58 -11.12 14.75
N GLY A 84 19.59 -12.28 14.09
CA GLY A 84 19.41 -13.58 14.72
C GLY A 84 17.99 -13.82 15.25
N GLN A 85 17.03 -12.93 14.92
CA GLN A 85 15.65 -13.01 15.38
C GLN A 85 14.75 -13.68 14.33
N PRO A 86 13.63 -14.32 14.73
CA PRO A 86 12.65 -14.86 13.79
C PRO A 86 12.09 -13.74 12.89
N VAL A 87 12.15 -13.96 11.56
CA VAL A 87 11.71 -12.97 10.55
C VAL A 87 10.27 -12.53 10.78
N ILE A 88 9.37 -13.49 11.07
CA ILE A 88 7.95 -13.19 11.31
C ILE A 88 7.76 -12.20 12.48
N GLY A 89 8.53 -12.34 13.55
CA GLY A 89 8.45 -11.47 14.72
C GLY A 89 8.86 -10.02 14.39
N GLU A 90 9.94 -9.85 13.63
CA GLU A 90 10.39 -8.52 13.20
C GLU A 90 9.39 -7.85 12.25
N VAL A 91 8.88 -8.60 11.28
CA VAL A 91 7.91 -8.10 10.32
C VAL A 91 6.60 -7.70 10.99
N LEU A 92 6.04 -8.56 11.87
CA LEU A 92 4.80 -8.25 12.58
C LEU A 92 4.94 -7.06 13.54
N ARG A 93 6.13 -6.79 14.07
CA ARG A 93 6.41 -5.62 14.91
C ARG A 93 6.31 -4.31 14.14
N VAL A 94 6.74 -4.28 12.88
CA VAL A 94 6.76 -3.06 12.05
C VAL A 94 5.54 -2.92 11.14
N LEU A 95 4.84 -4.00 10.81
CA LEU A 95 3.65 -4.03 9.96
C LEU A 95 2.57 -2.99 10.36
N PRO A 96 2.22 -2.84 11.66
CA PRO A 96 1.21 -1.86 12.07
C PRO A 96 1.54 -0.42 11.66
N TRP A 97 2.81 -0.04 11.60
CA TRP A 97 3.23 1.30 11.21
C TRP A 97 2.95 1.60 9.73
N THR A 98 3.18 0.62 8.86
CA THR A 98 2.88 0.74 7.42
C THR A 98 1.37 0.77 7.18
N ILE A 99 0.61 -0.13 7.85
CA ILE A 99 -0.85 -0.15 7.73
C ILE A 99 -1.45 1.16 8.22
N GLU A 100 -1.03 1.64 9.38
CA GLU A 100 -1.48 2.91 9.95
C GLU A 100 -1.26 4.08 8.98
N LEU A 101 -0.03 4.20 8.45
CA LEU A 101 0.31 5.25 7.48
C LEU A 101 -0.56 5.16 6.23
N THR A 102 -0.72 3.96 5.68
CA THR A 102 -1.50 3.71 4.46
C THR A 102 -2.98 4.07 4.68
N VAL A 103 -3.57 3.63 5.79
CA VAL A 103 -4.98 3.88 6.10
C VAL A 103 -5.24 5.36 6.34
N VAL A 104 -4.39 6.04 7.12
CA VAL A 104 -4.56 7.48 7.39
C VAL A 104 -4.39 8.29 6.10
N SER A 105 -3.41 7.95 5.26
CA SER A 105 -3.20 8.59 3.96
C SER A 105 -4.40 8.40 3.03
N LEU A 106 -4.99 7.19 3.01
CA LEU A 106 -6.18 6.90 2.20
C LEU A 106 -7.39 7.69 2.70
N ILE A 107 -7.62 7.74 4.01
CA ILE A 107 -8.70 8.52 4.62
C ILE A 107 -8.56 9.99 4.26
N LEU A 108 -7.37 10.57 4.38
CA LEU A 108 -7.10 11.95 3.95
C LEU A 108 -7.39 12.13 2.46
N GLY A 109 -6.94 11.18 1.63
CA GLY A 109 -7.21 11.19 0.20
C GLY A 109 -8.70 11.19 -0.13
N ILE A 110 -9.51 10.40 0.58
CA ILE A 110 -10.97 10.33 0.40
C ILE A 110 -11.63 11.62 0.89
N LEU A 111 -11.29 12.08 2.10
CA LEU A 111 -11.90 13.25 2.73
C LEU A 111 -11.67 14.54 1.93
N VAL A 112 -10.55 14.66 1.23
CA VAL A 112 -10.23 15.80 0.37
C VAL A 112 -10.68 15.53 -1.07
N GLY A 113 -10.42 14.34 -1.58
CA GLY A 113 -10.60 14.00 -2.98
C GLY A 113 -12.05 13.89 -3.41
N VAL A 114 -12.91 13.25 -2.61
CA VAL A 114 -14.33 13.10 -2.97
C VAL A 114 -15.06 14.44 -2.95
N PRO A 115 -15.02 15.25 -1.87
CA PRO A 115 -15.65 16.57 -1.89
C PRO A 115 -15.07 17.49 -2.98
N GLY A 116 -13.74 17.50 -3.16
CA GLY A 116 -13.07 18.27 -4.20
C GLY A 116 -13.55 17.90 -5.61
N GLY A 117 -13.69 16.62 -5.91
CA GLY A 117 -14.19 16.13 -7.19
C GLY A 117 -15.67 16.48 -7.43
N VAL A 118 -16.52 16.30 -6.41
CA VAL A 118 -17.94 16.72 -6.47
C VAL A 118 -18.03 18.21 -6.73
N TYR A 119 -17.30 19.02 -5.96
CA TYR A 119 -17.35 20.48 -6.10
C TYR A 119 -16.85 20.95 -7.47
N ALA A 120 -15.79 20.36 -8.00
CA ALA A 120 -15.30 20.63 -9.36
C ALA A 120 -16.32 20.26 -10.44
N ALA A 121 -17.03 19.13 -10.29
CA ALA A 121 -18.06 18.70 -11.23
C ALA A 121 -19.25 19.66 -11.26
N LEU A 122 -19.69 20.14 -10.09
CA LEU A 122 -20.79 21.10 -9.96
C LEU A 122 -20.46 22.48 -10.58
N HIS A 123 -19.18 22.85 -10.60
CA HIS A 123 -18.69 24.12 -11.14
C HIS A 123 -17.95 23.91 -12.48
N ARG A 124 -18.39 22.94 -13.28
CA ARG A 124 -17.78 22.61 -14.58
C ARG A 124 -17.47 23.85 -15.42
N ASN A 125 -16.25 23.92 -15.95
CA ASN A 125 -15.73 25.02 -16.78
C ASN A 125 -15.69 26.40 -16.09
N ARG A 126 -15.76 26.45 -14.74
CA ARG A 126 -15.52 27.68 -13.96
C ARG A 126 -14.11 27.66 -13.36
N VAL A 127 -13.67 28.80 -12.83
CA VAL A 127 -12.35 28.97 -12.21
C VAL A 127 -12.04 27.90 -11.18
N VAL A 128 -13.02 27.52 -10.37
CA VAL A 128 -12.89 26.45 -9.36
C VAL A 128 -12.55 25.10 -10.00
N ASP A 129 -13.23 24.73 -11.09
CA ASP A 129 -12.95 23.50 -11.82
C ASP A 129 -11.52 23.49 -12.37
N TYR A 130 -11.09 24.60 -12.97
CA TYR A 130 -9.71 24.73 -13.46
C TYR A 130 -8.71 24.68 -12.31
N ALA A 131 -8.94 25.35 -11.20
CA ALA A 131 -8.06 25.33 -10.04
C ALA A 131 -7.90 23.90 -9.48
N VAL A 132 -9.00 23.18 -9.28
CA VAL A 132 -8.99 21.79 -8.80
C VAL A 132 -8.28 20.86 -9.79
N ARG A 133 -8.48 21.04 -11.10
CA ARG A 133 -7.80 20.25 -12.13
C ARG A 133 -6.30 20.51 -12.13
N ILE A 134 -5.89 21.78 -12.10
CA ILE A 134 -4.46 22.15 -12.06
C ILE A 134 -3.81 21.63 -10.79
N SER A 135 -4.43 21.81 -9.62
CA SER A 135 -3.90 21.28 -8.35
C SER A 135 -3.77 19.75 -8.37
N SER A 136 -4.76 19.04 -8.95
CA SER A 136 -4.69 17.59 -9.10
C SER A 136 -3.57 17.17 -10.06
N LEU A 137 -3.38 17.88 -11.18
CA LEU A 137 -2.29 17.60 -12.12
C LEU A 137 -0.93 17.84 -11.46
N LEU A 138 -0.76 18.95 -10.74
CA LEU A 138 0.47 19.23 -9.98
C LEU A 138 0.73 18.15 -8.92
N GLY A 139 -0.29 17.74 -8.17
CA GLY A 139 -0.16 16.68 -7.17
C GLY A 139 0.26 15.34 -7.78
N LEU A 140 -0.20 15.01 -8.99
CA LEU A 140 0.17 13.78 -9.70
C LEU A 140 1.54 13.84 -10.40
N SER A 141 2.06 15.04 -10.63
CA SER A 141 3.35 15.23 -11.31
C SER A 141 4.56 14.93 -10.42
N PHE A 142 4.38 14.96 -9.10
CA PHE A 142 5.45 14.70 -8.15
C PHE A 142 5.37 13.28 -7.58
N PRO A 143 6.50 12.54 -7.53
CA PRO A 143 6.56 11.31 -6.75
C PRO A 143 6.26 11.58 -5.28
N PRO A 144 5.58 10.65 -4.55
CA PRO A 144 5.22 10.84 -3.14
C PRO A 144 6.39 11.18 -2.22
N PHE A 145 7.54 10.58 -2.45
CA PHE A 145 8.74 10.82 -1.64
C PHE A 145 9.31 12.23 -1.83
N VAL A 146 9.14 12.83 -3.00
CA VAL A 146 9.53 14.25 -3.23
C VAL A 146 8.65 15.17 -2.42
N ALA A 147 7.33 14.94 -2.42
CA ALA A 147 6.41 15.66 -1.55
C ALA A 147 6.77 15.46 -0.06
N ALA A 148 7.15 14.24 0.33
CA ALA A 148 7.61 13.94 1.69
C ALA A 148 8.84 14.77 2.08
N ILE A 149 9.85 14.85 1.20
CA ILE A 149 11.07 15.64 1.44
C ILE A 149 10.72 17.13 1.55
N ILE A 150 9.90 17.67 0.66
CA ILE A 150 9.50 19.09 0.71
C ILE A 150 8.74 19.40 2.01
N LEU A 151 7.78 18.55 2.40
CA LEU A 151 7.04 18.72 3.64
C LEU A 151 7.96 18.65 4.88
N LEU A 152 8.92 17.75 4.90
CA LEU A 152 9.91 17.63 5.96
C LEU A 152 10.78 18.88 6.04
N LEU A 153 11.32 19.35 4.91
CA LEU A 153 12.18 20.54 4.87
C LEU A 153 11.42 21.80 5.34
N VAL A 154 10.18 21.97 4.89
CA VAL A 154 9.40 23.17 5.23
C VAL A 154 8.86 23.10 6.66
N PHE A 155 8.18 22.02 7.02
CA PHE A 155 7.38 21.97 8.25
C PHE A 155 8.10 21.33 9.45
N ALA A 156 9.18 20.59 9.23
CA ALA A 156 9.95 20.00 10.33
C ALA A 156 11.29 20.71 10.55
N ILE A 157 11.95 21.23 9.47
CA ILE A 157 13.26 21.87 9.59
C ILE A 157 13.14 23.40 9.61
N ALA A 158 12.47 24.01 8.60
CA ALA A 158 12.40 25.47 8.50
C ALA A 158 11.41 26.10 9.49
N LEU A 159 10.22 25.48 9.70
CA LEU A 159 9.17 26.01 10.58
C LEU A 159 9.08 25.33 11.94
N PRO A 160 9.85 24.34 12.30
CA PRO A 160 9.84 23.29 13.32
C PRO A 160 8.45 23.02 13.98
N TRP A 161 7.41 22.87 13.15
CA TRP A 161 6.05 22.56 13.64
C TRP A 161 5.86 21.07 13.92
N PHE A 162 6.64 20.20 13.26
CA PHE A 162 6.54 18.76 13.36
C PHE A 162 7.91 18.13 13.61
N PRO A 163 7.98 16.95 14.23
CA PRO A 163 9.23 16.24 14.45
C PRO A 163 9.81 15.70 13.13
N VAL A 164 11.14 15.71 13.02
CA VAL A 164 11.87 15.13 11.88
C VAL A 164 11.77 13.61 11.87
N ILE A 165 11.76 12.98 13.06
CA ILE A 165 11.73 11.52 13.23
C ILE A 165 10.37 11.11 13.80
N SER A 166 9.74 10.14 13.15
CA SER A 166 8.51 9.55 13.63
C SER A 166 8.78 8.64 14.83
N ALA A 167 8.47 9.09 16.04
CA ALA A 167 8.56 8.29 17.26
C ALA A 167 7.16 7.96 17.80
N ARG A 168 6.97 6.75 18.31
CA ARG A 168 5.75 6.37 19.03
C ARG A 168 5.88 6.83 20.47
N SER A 169 5.22 7.91 20.83
CA SER A 169 5.04 8.28 22.23
C SER A 169 3.60 7.94 22.64
N GLY A 170 3.41 7.59 23.90
CA GLY A 170 2.11 7.11 24.42
C GLY A 170 0.99 8.16 24.45
N SER A 171 1.19 9.36 23.87
CA SER A 171 0.19 10.42 23.81
C SER A 171 -0.41 10.56 22.38
N LEU A 172 -1.71 10.88 22.32
CA LEU A 172 -2.40 11.16 21.06
C LEU A 172 -1.75 12.34 20.30
N ALA A 173 -1.30 13.38 21.03
CA ALA A 173 -0.65 14.55 20.43
C ALA A 173 0.64 14.17 19.69
N ALA A 174 1.48 13.36 20.29
CA ALA A 174 2.71 12.89 19.65
C ALA A 174 2.43 11.94 18.47
N TRP A 175 1.37 11.13 18.55
CA TRP A 175 0.92 10.32 17.45
C TRP A 175 0.53 11.21 16.25
N TYR A 176 -0.32 12.24 16.45
CA TYR A 176 -0.67 13.18 15.40
C TYR A 176 0.55 13.86 14.80
N GLN A 177 1.46 14.36 15.63
CA GLN A 177 2.68 15.00 15.15
C GLN A 177 3.53 14.06 14.28
N SER A 178 3.65 12.79 14.66
CA SER A 178 4.50 11.83 13.96
C SER A 178 3.90 11.32 12.65
N ILE A 179 2.56 11.28 12.51
CA ILE A 179 1.91 10.72 11.32
C ILE A 179 1.50 11.77 10.29
N THR A 180 1.31 13.04 10.70
CA THR A 180 0.72 14.08 9.85
C THR A 180 1.51 14.30 8.56
N LEU A 181 2.80 14.60 8.64
CA LEU A 181 3.60 14.88 7.44
C LEU A 181 3.74 13.65 6.53
N PRO A 182 4.07 12.43 7.05
CA PRO A 182 4.05 11.23 6.25
C PRO A 182 2.71 10.96 5.57
N ALA A 183 1.60 11.10 6.31
CA ALA A 183 0.28 10.86 5.77
C ALA A 183 -0.15 11.92 4.75
N LEU A 184 0.21 13.18 4.94
CA LEU A 184 -0.03 14.25 3.97
C LEU A 184 0.72 14.01 2.67
N SER A 185 1.97 13.56 2.71
CA SER A 185 2.76 13.31 1.49
C SER A 185 2.13 12.28 0.57
N LEU A 186 1.59 11.20 1.13
CA LEU A 186 0.88 10.16 0.39
C LEU A 186 -0.58 10.54 0.12
N GLY A 187 -1.24 11.17 1.10
CA GLY A 187 -2.65 11.52 1.06
C GLY A 187 -2.98 12.60 0.03
N LEU A 188 -2.11 13.60 -0.18
CA LEU A 188 -2.32 14.65 -1.17
C LEU A 188 -2.33 14.10 -2.61
N ILE A 189 -1.44 13.16 -2.92
CA ILE A 189 -1.40 12.52 -4.24
C ILE A 189 -2.62 11.62 -4.41
N THR A 190 -2.99 10.88 -3.38
CA THR A 190 -4.21 10.07 -3.35
C THR A 190 -5.45 10.94 -3.54
N ALA A 191 -5.52 12.09 -2.87
CA ALA A 191 -6.59 13.07 -3.03
C ALA A 191 -6.68 13.59 -4.46
N ALA A 192 -5.56 13.93 -5.07
CA ALA A 192 -5.50 14.40 -6.46
C ALA A 192 -6.08 13.37 -7.44
N TYR A 193 -5.76 12.09 -7.24
CA TYR A 193 -6.28 11.01 -8.08
C TYR A 193 -7.78 10.78 -7.85
N ILE A 194 -8.20 10.66 -6.59
CA ILE A 194 -9.62 10.49 -6.22
C ILE A 194 -10.45 11.67 -6.72
N THR A 195 -9.95 12.90 -6.59
CA THR A 195 -10.62 14.12 -7.10
C THR A 195 -10.92 14.00 -8.59
N ARG A 196 -9.93 13.58 -9.39
CA ARG A 196 -10.08 13.45 -10.84
C ARG A 196 -11.14 12.41 -11.20
N VAL A 197 -11.10 11.25 -10.56
CA VAL A 197 -12.06 10.17 -10.82
C VAL A 197 -13.46 10.56 -10.35
N THR A 198 -13.58 11.13 -9.16
CA THR A 198 -14.86 11.61 -8.63
C THR A 198 -15.48 12.66 -9.53
N ARG A 199 -14.68 13.63 -10.01
CA ARG A 199 -15.15 14.65 -10.95
C ARG A 199 -15.69 14.01 -12.23
N SER A 200 -14.97 13.08 -12.82
CA SER A 200 -15.39 12.41 -14.06
C SER A 200 -16.70 11.63 -13.86
N ALA A 201 -16.76 10.81 -12.82
CA ALA A 201 -17.95 10.04 -12.49
C ALA A 201 -19.17 10.93 -12.18
N MET A 202 -18.97 12.00 -11.45
CA MET A 202 -20.05 12.97 -11.16
C MET A 202 -20.56 13.67 -12.41
N LEU A 203 -19.69 14.08 -13.34
CA LEU A 203 -20.11 14.71 -14.60
C LEU A 203 -20.95 13.77 -15.46
N GLU A 204 -20.58 12.49 -15.52
CA GLU A 204 -21.33 11.44 -16.22
C GLU A 204 -22.72 11.27 -15.60
N VAL A 205 -22.77 11.02 -14.30
CA VAL A 205 -24.02 10.78 -13.56
C VAL A 205 -24.96 12.00 -13.58
N LEU A 206 -24.42 13.21 -13.47
CA LEU A 206 -25.23 14.45 -13.51
C LEU A 206 -25.90 14.69 -14.87
N SER A 207 -25.44 14.05 -15.94
CA SER A 207 -26.04 14.12 -17.26
C SER A 207 -27.20 13.15 -17.50
N GLU A 208 -27.39 12.17 -16.61
CA GLU A 208 -28.38 11.10 -16.71
C GLU A 208 -29.84 11.58 -16.57
N ASP A 209 -30.77 10.94 -17.25
CA ASP A 209 -32.20 11.32 -17.28
C ASP A 209 -32.90 11.20 -15.93
N TYR A 210 -32.49 10.27 -15.07
CA TYR A 210 -33.07 10.16 -13.73
C TYR A 210 -32.75 11.39 -12.84
N VAL A 211 -31.60 12.05 -13.07
CA VAL A 211 -31.23 13.29 -12.38
C VAL A 211 -32.12 14.44 -12.84
N ARG A 212 -32.40 14.51 -14.16
CA ARG A 212 -33.38 15.50 -14.72
C ARG A 212 -34.76 15.26 -14.17
N THR A 213 -35.20 14.00 -14.09
CA THR A 213 -36.50 13.61 -13.53
C THR A 213 -36.62 14.00 -12.05
N ALA A 214 -35.58 13.75 -11.24
CA ALA A 214 -35.57 14.13 -9.83
C ALA A 214 -35.72 15.67 -9.65
N ARG A 215 -35.03 16.45 -10.49
CA ARG A 215 -35.17 17.91 -10.51
C ARG A 215 -36.56 18.37 -10.92
N ALA A 216 -37.13 17.77 -11.96
CA ALA A 216 -38.48 18.07 -12.42
C ALA A 216 -39.57 17.78 -11.34
N LYS A 217 -39.34 16.80 -10.49
CA LYS A 217 -40.17 16.47 -9.31
C LYS A 217 -39.93 17.41 -8.11
N GLY A 218 -39.12 18.45 -8.22
CA GLY A 218 -38.88 19.41 -7.15
C GLY A 218 -37.93 18.97 -6.04
N VAL A 219 -37.13 17.90 -6.25
CA VAL A 219 -36.16 17.46 -5.24
C VAL A 219 -35.09 18.55 -5.06
N PRO A 220 -34.77 18.98 -3.83
CA PRO A 220 -33.75 19.99 -3.57
C PRO A 220 -32.39 19.60 -4.18
N TRP A 221 -31.67 20.56 -4.78
CA TRP A 221 -30.43 20.31 -5.50
C TRP A 221 -29.37 19.57 -4.67
N ASN A 222 -29.21 19.93 -3.40
CA ASN A 222 -28.29 19.23 -2.50
C ASN A 222 -28.66 17.75 -2.34
N ALA A 223 -29.95 17.41 -2.23
CA ALA A 223 -30.38 16.03 -2.16
C ALA A 223 -30.14 15.29 -3.49
N VAL A 224 -30.33 15.94 -4.63
CA VAL A 224 -30.01 15.40 -5.96
C VAL A 224 -28.53 15.07 -6.05
N VAL A 225 -27.65 15.97 -5.62
CA VAL A 225 -26.18 15.79 -5.69
C VAL A 225 -25.72 14.68 -4.74
N TRP A 226 -26.00 14.82 -3.43
CA TRP A 226 -25.40 13.93 -2.42
C TRP A 226 -26.11 12.59 -2.29
N ARG A 227 -27.43 12.55 -2.46
CA ARG A 227 -28.21 11.31 -2.24
C ARG A 227 -28.45 10.52 -3.54
N HIS A 228 -28.58 11.20 -4.68
CA HIS A 228 -28.88 10.54 -5.95
C HIS A 228 -27.64 10.41 -6.85
N ALA A 229 -26.94 11.52 -7.14
CA ALA A 229 -25.82 11.50 -8.06
C ALA A 229 -24.58 10.85 -7.45
N LEU A 230 -24.13 11.28 -6.26
CA LEU A 230 -22.93 10.75 -5.64
C LEU A 230 -23.06 9.25 -5.36
N ARG A 231 -24.25 8.78 -4.93
CA ARG A 231 -24.46 7.36 -4.67
C ARG A 231 -24.16 6.48 -5.89
N ASN A 232 -24.53 6.92 -7.08
CA ASN A 232 -24.23 6.19 -8.31
C ASN A 232 -22.78 6.40 -8.78
N ALA A 233 -22.18 7.56 -8.52
CA ALA A 233 -20.79 7.85 -8.78
C ALA A 233 -19.84 7.11 -7.80
N LEU A 234 -20.32 6.57 -6.67
CA LEU A 234 -19.50 5.82 -5.71
C LEU A 234 -18.87 4.56 -6.31
N ILE A 235 -19.51 3.92 -7.29
CA ILE A 235 -19.00 2.67 -7.87
C ILE A 235 -17.57 2.86 -8.42
N PRO A 236 -17.31 3.74 -9.39
CA PRO A 236 -15.94 3.99 -9.87
C PRO A 236 -15.03 4.59 -8.80
N ILE A 237 -15.55 5.37 -7.85
CA ILE A 237 -14.76 5.93 -6.75
C ILE A 237 -14.21 4.84 -5.83
N ILE A 238 -15.07 3.91 -5.41
CA ILE A 238 -14.66 2.79 -4.53
C ILE A 238 -13.68 1.86 -5.25
N THR A 239 -13.87 1.65 -6.54
CA THR A 239 -12.91 0.92 -7.39
C THR A 239 -11.51 1.51 -7.24
N VAL A 240 -11.41 2.80 -7.45
CA VAL A 240 -10.14 3.52 -7.40
C VAL A 240 -9.56 3.55 -5.99
N VAL A 241 -10.38 3.77 -4.97
CA VAL A 241 -9.96 3.75 -3.57
C VAL A 241 -9.33 2.40 -3.22
N GLY A 242 -9.96 1.30 -3.64
CA GLY A 242 -9.43 -0.05 -3.41
C GLY A 242 -8.11 -0.32 -4.13
N LEU A 243 -8.01 0.05 -5.41
CA LEU A 243 -6.76 -0.07 -6.17
C LEU A 243 -5.64 0.76 -5.54
N TYR A 244 -5.96 1.98 -5.09
CA TYR A 244 -4.98 2.86 -4.49
C TYR A 244 -4.47 2.39 -3.13
N LEU A 245 -5.26 1.63 -2.39
CA LEU A 245 -4.82 1.06 -1.12
C LEU A 245 -3.60 0.15 -1.32
N GLY A 246 -3.61 -0.71 -2.35
CA GLY A 246 -2.45 -1.53 -2.72
C GLY A 246 -1.25 -0.71 -3.18
N ILE A 247 -1.48 0.33 -3.98
CA ILE A 247 -0.42 1.24 -4.48
C ILE A 247 0.22 2.02 -3.32
N LEU A 248 -0.57 2.46 -2.34
CA LEU A 248 -0.08 3.20 -1.17
C LEU A 248 0.90 2.40 -0.33
N ILE A 249 0.68 1.08 -0.17
CA ILE A 249 1.60 0.21 0.56
C ILE A 249 2.98 0.20 -0.12
N GLY A 250 3.02 0.12 -1.45
CA GLY A 250 4.29 0.21 -2.19
C GLY A 250 4.94 1.61 -2.08
N ASN A 251 4.15 2.66 -2.19
CA ASN A 251 4.63 4.04 -2.11
C ASN A 251 5.04 4.47 -0.69
N SER A 252 4.56 3.78 0.35
CA SER A 252 4.94 4.07 1.74
C SER A 252 6.42 3.82 2.01
N VAL A 253 7.06 2.91 1.28
CA VAL A 253 8.47 2.52 1.48
C VAL A 253 9.41 3.73 1.54
N LEU A 254 9.40 4.57 0.51
CA LEU A 254 10.26 5.74 0.46
C LEU A 254 9.84 6.82 1.45
N THR A 255 8.54 6.97 1.71
CA THR A 255 8.02 7.91 2.72
C THR A 255 8.46 7.50 4.13
N GLU A 256 8.43 6.20 4.45
CA GLU A 256 8.91 5.67 5.73
C GLU A 256 10.41 5.93 5.93
N ILE A 257 11.21 5.85 4.87
CA ILE A 257 12.64 6.18 4.91
C ILE A 257 12.85 7.66 5.18
N VAL A 258 12.17 8.55 4.44
CA VAL A 258 12.29 10.01 4.58
C VAL A 258 12.00 10.47 6.01
N PHE A 259 10.94 9.94 6.62
CA PHE A 259 10.56 10.30 8.00
C PHE A 259 11.12 9.35 9.07
N SER A 260 12.06 8.48 8.70
CA SER A 260 12.65 7.47 9.59
C SER A 260 11.62 6.63 10.36
N ARG A 261 10.44 6.40 9.75
CA ARG A 261 9.35 5.63 10.34
C ARG A 261 9.69 4.13 10.34
N PRO A 262 9.54 3.42 11.48
CA PRO A 262 9.90 1.99 11.58
C PRO A 262 8.83 1.09 10.96
N GLY A 263 8.60 1.19 9.64
CA GLY A 263 7.66 0.38 8.88
C GLY A 263 8.33 -0.70 8.03
N LEU A 264 7.50 -1.43 7.25
CA LEU A 264 7.96 -2.50 6.35
C LEU A 264 8.97 -2.00 5.33
N GLY A 265 8.78 -0.78 4.80
CA GLY A 265 9.67 -0.22 3.79
C GLY A 265 11.08 0.02 4.32
N LYS A 266 11.20 0.58 5.52
CA LYS A 266 12.49 0.79 6.17
C LYS A 266 13.17 -0.55 6.50
N LEU A 267 12.43 -1.55 6.96
CA LEU A 267 12.94 -2.88 7.22
C LEU A 267 13.42 -3.55 5.92
N LEU A 268 12.66 -3.41 4.82
CA LEU A 268 13.00 -3.95 3.50
C LEU A 268 14.34 -3.40 2.98
N ILE A 269 14.50 -2.08 3.00
CA ILE A 269 15.74 -1.45 2.53
C ILE A 269 16.91 -1.81 3.45
N GLY A 270 16.68 -1.90 4.77
CA GLY A 270 17.68 -2.39 5.72
C GLY A 270 18.15 -3.81 5.38
N ALA A 271 17.22 -4.73 5.16
CA ALA A 271 17.50 -6.11 4.78
C ALA A 271 18.21 -6.20 3.41
N LEU A 272 17.82 -5.36 2.45
CA LEU A 272 18.46 -5.30 1.13
C LEU A 272 19.92 -4.87 1.23
N ASN A 273 20.19 -3.80 1.97
CA ASN A 273 21.56 -3.27 2.14
C ASN A 273 22.47 -4.23 2.89
N GLN A 274 21.90 -5.01 3.81
CA GLN A 274 22.63 -6.00 4.62
C GLN A 274 22.62 -7.40 4.00
N ARG A 275 21.98 -7.58 2.83
CA ARG A 275 21.83 -8.86 2.13
C ARG A 275 21.21 -9.97 2.98
N ASP A 276 20.27 -9.58 3.85
CA ASP A 276 19.53 -10.51 4.71
C ASP A 276 18.44 -11.22 3.89
N TYR A 277 18.81 -12.30 3.25
CA TYR A 277 17.93 -13.03 2.33
C TYR A 277 16.68 -13.62 3.00
N PRO A 278 16.75 -14.27 4.20
CA PRO A 278 15.54 -14.73 4.87
C PRO A 278 14.59 -13.58 5.19
N MET A 279 15.11 -12.44 5.66
CA MET A 279 14.30 -11.25 5.92
C MET A 279 13.63 -10.74 4.64
N LEU A 280 14.38 -10.64 3.53
CA LEU A 280 13.83 -10.22 2.23
C LEU A 280 12.73 -11.16 1.76
N GLN A 281 12.93 -12.48 1.85
CA GLN A 281 11.95 -13.47 1.48
C GLN A 281 10.67 -13.36 2.32
N GLY A 282 10.80 -13.33 3.64
CA GLY A 282 9.67 -13.21 4.55
C GLY A 282 8.89 -11.91 4.36
N MET A 283 9.60 -10.80 4.14
CA MET A 283 8.95 -9.52 3.85
C MET A 283 8.16 -9.54 2.55
N MET A 284 8.71 -10.12 1.47
CA MET A 284 7.99 -10.23 0.21
C MET A 284 6.74 -11.11 0.33
N VAL A 285 6.79 -12.17 1.14
CA VAL A 285 5.61 -12.98 1.48
C VAL A 285 4.54 -12.11 2.14
N ILE A 286 4.90 -11.34 3.17
CA ILE A 286 3.96 -10.47 3.88
C ILE A 286 3.42 -9.37 2.97
N TYR A 287 4.27 -8.71 2.19
CA TYR A 287 3.80 -7.71 1.23
C TYR A 287 2.74 -8.31 0.28
N THR A 288 3.01 -9.50 -0.23
CA THR A 288 2.07 -10.21 -1.11
C THR A 288 0.77 -10.55 -0.38
N LEU A 289 0.85 -11.08 0.84
CA LEU A 289 -0.33 -11.39 1.64
C LEU A 289 -1.17 -10.13 1.91
N VAL A 290 -0.54 -9.02 2.28
CA VAL A 290 -1.23 -7.75 2.54
C VAL A 290 -1.90 -7.25 1.26
N VAL A 291 -1.21 -7.25 0.12
CA VAL A 291 -1.78 -6.82 -1.17
C VAL A 291 -2.94 -7.71 -1.59
N VAL A 292 -2.79 -9.03 -1.45
CA VAL A 292 -3.86 -10.00 -1.76
C VAL A 292 -5.07 -9.78 -0.86
N LEU A 293 -4.86 -9.57 0.44
CA LEU A 293 -5.93 -9.30 1.39
C LEU A 293 -6.65 -7.98 1.06
N VAL A 294 -5.91 -6.93 0.74
CA VAL A 294 -6.46 -5.63 0.33
C VAL A 294 -7.30 -5.76 -0.94
N ASN A 295 -6.81 -6.48 -1.94
CA ASN A 295 -7.56 -6.73 -3.17
C ASN A 295 -8.84 -7.52 -2.89
N LEU A 296 -8.76 -8.56 -2.05
CA LEU A 296 -9.93 -9.34 -1.64
C LEU A 296 -10.98 -8.48 -0.91
N LEU A 297 -10.55 -7.64 0.04
CA LEU A 297 -11.44 -6.71 0.75
C LEU A 297 -12.09 -5.71 -0.22
N THR A 298 -11.33 -5.19 -1.18
CA THR A 298 -11.83 -4.30 -2.23
C THR A 298 -12.90 -4.99 -3.07
N ASP A 299 -12.62 -6.21 -3.53
CA ASP A 299 -13.56 -7.01 -4.32
C ASP A 299 -14.86 -7.33 -3.54
N LEU A 300 -14.77 -7.63 -2.25
CA LEU A 300 -15.92 -7.82 -1.40
C LEU A 300 -16.75 -6.54 -1.25
N THR A 301 -16.07 -5.39 -1.14
CA THR A 301 -16.75 -4.08 -1.07
C THR A 301 -17.59 -3.80 -2.32
N TYR A 302 -17.13 -4.22 -3.51
CA TYR A 302 -17.95 -4.13 -4.73
C TYR A 302 -19.25 -4.88 -4.63
N GLY A 303 -19.23 -6.09 -4.09
CA GLY A 303 -20.43 -6.90 -3.92
C GLY A 303 -21.50 -6.26 -3.00
N PHE A 304 -21.05 -5.40 -2.06
CA PHE A 304 -21.97 -4.66 -1.17
C PHE A 304 -22.49 -3.37 -1.80
N VAL A 305 -21.69 -2.69 -2.62
CA VAL A 305 -22.02 -1.35 -3.17
C VAL A 305 -22.84 -1.46 -4.45
N ASP A 306 -22.58 -2.45 -5.28
CA ASP A 306 -23.33 -2.69 -6.51
C ASP A 306 -24.02 -4.06 -6.52
N PRO A 307 -25.29 -4.15 -6.10
CA PRO A 307 -26.05 -5.39 -6.16
C PRO A 307 -26.32 -5.87 -7.62
N ARG A 308 -26.01 -5.04 -8.63
CA ARG A 308 -26.11 -5.41 -10.05
C ARG A 308 -24.91 -6.19 -10.56
N VAL A 309 -23.78 -6.15 -9.85
CA VAL A 309 -22.68 -7.06 -10.08
C VAL A 309 -23.14 -8.45 -9.70
N LYS A 310 -23.91 -9.08 -10.60
CA LYS A 310 -24.12 -10.52 -10.55
C LYS A 310 -22.73 -11.12 -10.63
N LEU A 311 -22.29 -11.59 -9.50
CA LEU A 311 -21.05 -12.30 -9.28
C LEU A 311 -21.04 -13.55 -10.17
N LYS A 312 -20.69 -13.37 -11.47
CA LYS A 312 -20.50 -14.45 -12.44
C LYS A 312 -19.17 -15.12 -12.20
#